data_2f948937684ec3a3c7199fc17787d43c
#
_entry.id   2f948937684ec3a3c7199fc17787d43c
#
_cell.length_a   1.000
_cell.length_b   1.000
_cell.length_c   1.000
_cell.angle_alpha   90.00
_cell.angle_beta   90.00
_cell.angle_gamma   90.00
#
_symmetry.space_group_name_H-M   'P 1'
#
loop_
_entity.id
_entity.type
_entity.pdbx_description
1 polymer ?
#
loop_
_entity_poly.entity_id
_entity_poly.type
_entity_poly.pdbx_seq_one_letter_code
_entity_poly.pdbx_strand_id
1 'polypeptide(L)'
;VYKVWQFGGVGSIHLDYDLAPFVKMSFVKHFQDGLKYLENKSEYKIDRFKKCFELNDLSIDNEELKEKHPKVYTYAMDMLENEGAQSAQGLYHNLNTLESRQGSQVPFTSINLGRDTSPEGRLVTKWIMNASIDGIGEHHLTSIFPISIFQYKKGTNAKPGDPNYDLKQLALKSMSKRIYPNWCNGDWSQAHEDENDPDTFFSTMGCRTLVGYDRHGLGYIRQGRGNNVPNTIILPKLGIEYGICLGERDKADLDGFWEALENALKLCEKGLLERYEIIKNQSPKAAPFMYQNHTMKGSRDCTDTVENAVKHNTLGIGLIGVAEMCVAL
;
A
#
# COMPACT_ATOMS: atom_id res chain seq x y z
N VAL A 1 -3.98 6.51 10.55
CA VAL A 1 -3.13 7.52 11.18
C VAL A 1 -2.45 6.95 12.43
N TYR A 2 -3.18 6.42 13.42
CA TYR A 2 -2.57 5.89 14.67
C TYR A 2 -1.53 4.79 14.47
N LYS A 3 -1.72 3.87 13.51
CA LYS A 3 -0.71 2.84 13.18
C LYS A 3 0.63 3.46 12.78
N VAL A 4 0.57 4.51 11.99
CA VAL A 4 1.77 5.20 11.51
C VAL A 4 2.53 5.87 12.65
N TRP A 5 1.84 6.48 13.59
CA TRP A 5 2.46 7.14 14.73
C TRP A 5 3.27 6.18 15.63
N GLN A 6 2.81 4.94 15.79
CA GLN A 6 3.50 3.96 16.65
C GLN A 6 4.56 3.14 15.93
N PHE A 7 4.37 2.81 14.64
CA PHE A 7 5.26 1.93 13.87
C PHE A 7 6.07 2.63 12.79
N GLY A 8 5.96 3.93 12.65
CA GLY A 8 6.72 4.70 11.67
C GLY A 8 6.22 4.58 10.24
N GLY A 9 5.37 3.60 9.92
CA GLY A 9 4.82 3.44 8.58
C GLY A 9 3.66 2.47 8.49
N VAL A 10 2.89 2.57 7.41
CA VAL A 10 1.79 1.66 7.07
C VAL A 10 1.73 1.46 5.56
N GLY A 11 1.38 0.25 5.13
CA GLY A 11 1.13 -0.07 3.73
C GLY A 11 -0.24 -0.73 3.55
N SER A 12 -0.96 -0.36 2.49
CA SER A 12 -2.08 -1.16 1.97
C SER A 12 -1.61 -1.93 0.75
N ILE A 13 -1.93 -3.22 0.68
CA ILE A 13 -1.54 -4.09 -0.43
C ILE A 13 -2.52 -4.01 -1.61
N HIS A 14 -3.76 -3.56 -1.38
CA HIS A 14 -4.82 -3.43 -2.37
C HIS A 14 -5.88 -2.43 -1.89
N LEU A 15 -5.50 -1.15 -1.86
CA LEU A 15 -6.35 -0.08 -1.31
C LEU A 15 -7.70 0.05 -2.04
N ASP A 16 -7.75 -0.22 -3.33
CA ASP A 16 -8.95 -0.22 -4.14
C ASP A 16 -9.96 -1.26 -3.66
N TYR A 17 -9.53 -2.49 -3.37
CA TYR A 17 -10.37 -3.52 -2.76
C TYR A 17 -10.78 -3.17 -1.33
N ASP A 18 -9.84 -2.67 -0.51
CA ASP A 18 -10.10 -2.30 0.89
C ASP A 18 -11.18 -1.22 1.01
N LEU A 19 -11.22 -0.27 0.07
CA LEU A 19 -12.13 0.88 0.11
C LEU A 19 -13.42 0.69 -0.69
N ALA A 20 -13.49 -0.27 -1.61
CA ALA A 20 -14.69 -0.51 -2.42
C ALA A 20 -15.99 -0.69 -1.58
N PRO A 21 -15.99 -1.42 -0.45
CA PRO A 21 -17.17 -1.51 0.42
C PRO A 21 -17.60 -0.15 0.99
N PHE A 22 -16.66 0.72 1.30
CA PHE A 22 -16.96 2.06 1.85
C PHE A 22 -17.51 3.00 0.77
N VAL A 23 -17.09 2.83 -0.49
CA VAL A 23 -17.68 3.53 -1.64
C VAL A 23 -19.16 3.16 -1.79
N LYS A 24 -19.50 1.86 -1.69
CA LYS A 24 -20.89 1.39 -1.67
C LYS A 24 -21.69 2.01 -0.52
N MET A 25 -21.12 2.03 0.69
CA MET A 25 -21.74 2.65 1.86
C MET A 25 -22.06 4.13 1.64
N SER A 26 -21.13 4.88 1.07
CA SER A 26 -21.31 6.29 0.75
C SER A 26 -22.39 6.48 -0.31
N PHE A 27 -22.37 5.69 -1.39
CA PHE A 27 -23.42 5.70 -2.41
C PHE A 27 -24.80 5.45 -1.82
N VAL A 28 -24.95 4.40 -1.01
CA VAL A 28 -26.23 4.07 -0.36
C VAL A 28 -26.72 5.22 0.54
N LYS A 29 -25.83 5.84 1.30
CA LYS A 29 -26.15 7.01 2.12
C LYS A 29 -26.73 8.14 1.27
N HIS A 30 -26.03 8.51 0.20
CA HIS A 30 -26.47 9.60 -0.67
C HIS A 30 -27.73 9.26 -1.47
N PHE A 31 -27.88 7.99 -1.87
CA PHE A 31 -29.09 7.53 -2.53
C PHE A 31 -30.31 7.62 -1.60
N GLN A 32 -30.16 7.25 -0.33
CA GLN A 32 -31.23 7.41 0.66
C GLN A 32 -31.58 8.87 0.95
N ASP A 33 -30.56 9.72 1.04
CA ASP A 33 -30.77 11.16 1.20
C ASP A 33 -31.52 11.72 -0.03
N GLY A 34 -31.16 11.29 -1.23
CA GLY A 34 -31.88 11.63 -2.46
C GLY A 34 -33.34 11.16 -2.47
N LEU A 35 -33.62 9.93 -2.09
CA LEU A 35 -34.99 9.42 -1.94
C LEU A 35 -35.80 10.26 -0.97
N LYS A 36 -35.22 10.61 0.18
CA LYS A 36 -35.86 11.41 1.22
C LYS A 36 -36.16 12.84 0.77
N TYR A 37 -35.21 13.53 0.16
CA TYR A 37 -35.31 14.94 -0.12
C TYR A 37 -35.83 15.27 -1.53
N LEU A 38 -35.65 14.40 -2.52
CA LEU A 38 -36.10 14.61 -3.90
C LEU A 38 -37.43 13.92 -4.21
N GLU A 39 -37.71 12.78 -3.56
CA GLU A 39 -38.90 11.98 -3.82
C GLU A 39 -39.85 11.89 -2.60
N ASN A 40 -39.52 12.51 -1.46
CA ASN A 40 -40.29 12.47 -0.22
C ASN A 40 -40.56 11.03 0.31
N LYS A 41 -39.67 10.09 0.02
CA LYS A 41 -39.78 8.68 0.42
C LYS A 41 -38.91 8.44 1.67
N SER A 42 -39.52 8.50 2.85
CA SER A 42 -38.80 8.35 4.14
C SER A 42 -38.64 6.92 4.64
N GLU A 43 -39.22 5.93 3.96
CA GLU A 43 -39.35 4.56 4.52
C GLU A 43 -38.10 3.65 4.32
N TYR A 44 -37.11 4.06 3.57
CA TYR A 44 -35.89 3.27 3.37
C TYR A 44 -34.88 3.50 4.51
N LYS A 45 -35.08 2.83 5.65
CA LYS A 45 -34.06 2.70 6.70
C LYS A 45 -33.17 1.50 6.41
N ILE A 46 -32.02 1.70 5.79
CA ILE A 46 -30.97 0.69 5.74
C ILE A 46 -30.09 0.87 6.97
N ASP A 47 -29.99 -0.18 7.80
CA ASP A 47 -29.10 -0.18 8.97
C ASP A 47 -27.64 -0.10 8.48
N ARG A 48 -26.98 1.02 8.77
CA ARG A 48 -25.75 1.52 8.15
C ARG A 48 -24.55 0.57 8.24
N PHE A 49 -24.50 -0.30 9.23
CA PHE A 49 -23.30 -1.09 9.52
C PHE A 49 -23.43 -2.59 9.26
N LYS A 50 -24.61 -3.18 9.41
CA LYS A 50 -24.80 -4.62 9.23
C LYS A 50 -25.04 -5.03 7.78
N LYS A 51 -25.68 -4.19 6.97
CA LYS A 51 -26.10 -4.52 5.61
C LYS A 51 -25.08 -4.14 4.51
N CYS A 52 -24.12 -3.26 4.78
CA CYS A 52 -23.17 -2.85 3.74
C CYS A 52 -22.20 -3.96 3.32
N PHE A 53 -21.88 -4.89 4.20
CA PHE A 53 -21.09 -6.08 3.86
C PHE A 53 -21.96 -7.23 3.30
N GLU A 54 -23.27 -7.16 3.52
CA GLU A 54 -24.26 -8.14 3.01
C GLU A 54 -24.94 -7.69 1.70
N LEU A 55 -24.77 -6.41 1.30
CA LEU A 55 -25.35 -5.84 0.08
C LEU A 55 -24.49 -6.17 -1.15
N ASN A 56 -24.22 -7.44 -1.39
CA ASN A 56 -23.54 -7.88 -2.61
C ASN A 56 -24.30 -7.49 -3.89
N ASP A 57 -25.60 -7.14 -3.78
CA ASP A 57 -26.49 -6.84 -4.89
C ASP A 57 -26.61 -5.34 -5.23
N LEU A 58 -26.02 -4.43 -4.42
CA LEU A 58 -26.07 -2.97 -4.66
C LEU A 58 -24.70 -2.43 -5.07
N SER A 59 -24.29 -2.73 -6.29
CA SER A 59 -23.21 -1.98 -6.95
C SER A 59 -23.71 -0.57 -7.28
N ILE A 60 -22.77 0.41 -7.30
CA ILE A 60 -23.04 1.76 -7.82
C ILE A 60 -23.48 1.74 -9.30
N ASP A 61 -23.28 0.61 -9.99
CA ASP A 61 -23.61 0.37 -11.40
C ASP A 61 -24.97 -0.35 -11.56
N ASN A 62 -25.84 -0.26 -10.56
CA ASN A 62 -27.14 -0.92 -10.58
C ASN A 62 -28.13 -0.21 -11.53
N GLU A 63 -28.37 -0.82 -12.71
CA GLU A 63 -29.27 -0.28 -13.73
C GLU A 63 -30.72 -0.16 -13.24
N GLU A 64 -31.20 -1.06 -12.38
CA GLU A 64 -32.56 -1.00 -11.83
C GLU A 64 -32.78 0.27 -11.00
N LEU A 65 -31.80 0.64 -10.16
CA LEU A 65 -31.87 1.88 -9.37
C LEU A 65 -31.82 3.12 -10.25
N LYS A 66 -31.01 3.07 -11.31
CA LYS A 66 -30.85 4.14 -12.27
C LYS A 66 -32.14 4.37 -13.10
N GLU A 67 -32.82 3.31 -13.52
CA GLU A 67 -34.08 3.39 -14.24
C GLU A 67 -35.24 3.82 -13.36
N LYS A 68 -35.37 3.27 -12.15
CA LYS A 68 -36.47 3.57 -11.22
C LYS A 68 -36.37 4.97 -10.61
N HIS A 69 -35.17 5.45 -10.35
CA HIS A 69 -34.90 6.68 -9.60
C HIS A 69 -33.80 7.54 -10.27
N PRO A 70 -33.91 7.94 -11.55
CA PRO A 70 -32.81 8.55 -12.31
C PRO A 70 -32.26 9.83 -11.68
N LYS A 71 -33.11 10.69 -11.13
CA LYS A 71 -32.69 11.94 -10.46
C LYS A 71 -31.96 11.67 -9.14
N VAL A 72 -32.45 10.69 -8.37
CA VAL A 72 -31.84 10.27 -7.12
C VAL A 72 -30.48 9.62 -7.37
N TYR A 73 -30.41 8.78 -8.41
CA TYR A 73 -29.17 8.14 -8.84
C TYR A 73 -28.12 9.17 -9.25
N THR A 74 -28.48 10.13 -10.11
CA THR A 74 -27.57 11.20 -10.51
C THR A 74 -27.07 12.00 -9.30
N TYR A 75 -27.99 12.42 -8.42
CA TYR A 75 -27.62 13.11 -7.18
C TYR A 75 -26.65 12.29 -6.32
N ALA A 76 -26.94 11.00 -6.12
CA ALA A 76 -26.09 10.12 -5.32
C ALA A 76 -24.68 9.96 -5.90
N MET A 77 -24.57 9.83 -7.24
CA MET A 77 -23.29 9.74 -7.93
C MET A 77 -22.49 11.04 -7.86
N ASP A 78 -23.15 12.19 -8.03
CA ASP A 78 -22.49 13.49 -7.93
C ASP A 78 -21.94 13.74 -6.51
N MET A 79 -22.73 13.40 -5.50
CA MET A 79 -22.30 13.51 -4.10
C MET A 79 -21.17 12.54 -3.77
N LEU A 80 -21.25 11.30 -4.27
CA LEU A 80 -20.21 10.29 -4.11
C LEU A 80 -18.88 10.74 -4.75
N GLU A 81 -18.92 11.25 -5.99
CA GLU A 81 -17.72 11.73 -6.68
C GLU A 81 -17.06 12.89 -5.93
N ASN A 82 -17.86 13.84 -5.43
CA ASN A 82 -17.37 14.96 -4.64
C ASN A 82 -16.75 14.50 -3.31
N GLU A 83 -17.44 13.61 -2.55
CA GLU A 83 -16.95 13.08 -1.27
C GLU A 83 -15.68 12.27 -1.47
N GLY A 84 -15.61 11.41 -2.51
CA GLY A 84 -14.46 10.60 -2.83
C GLY A 84 -13.24 11.40 -3.27
N ALA A 85 -13.44 12.36 -4.18
CA ALA A 85 -12.37 13.25 -4.63
C ALA A 85 -11.79 14.07 -3.47
N GLN A 86 -12.66 14.64 -2.63
CA GLN A 86 -12.24 15.42 -1.46
C GLN A 86 -11.54 14.55 -0.41
N SER A 87 -12.00 13.32 -0.21
CA SER A 87 -11.36 12.36 0.71
C SER A 87 -9.96 11.98 0.22
N ALA A 88 -9.76 11.78 -1.08
CA ALA A 88 -8.46 11.51 -1.66
C ALA A 88 -7.50 12.71 -1.50
N GLN A 89 -7.96 13.94 -1.76
CA GLN A 89 -7.16 15.14 -1.51
C GLN A 89 -6.82 15.29 -0.02
N GLY A 90 -7.79 15.04 0.86
CA GLY A 90 -7.57 15.04 2.32
C GLY A 90 -6.55 14.00 2.77
N LEU A 91 -6.52 12.82 2.15
CA LEU A 91 -5.51 11.80 2.42
C LEU A 91 -4.10 12.32 2.08
N TYR A 92 -3.91 12.84 0.87
CA TYR A 92 -2.63 13.41 0.45
C TYR A 92 -2.20 14.57 1.37
N HIS A 93 -3.11 15.50 1.68
CA HIS A 93 -2.83 16.62 2.57
C HIS A 93 -2.38 16.14 3.96
N ASN A 94 -3.15 15.25 4.58
CA ASN A 94 -2.88 14.78 5.94
C ASN A 94 -1.57 13.99 6.05
N LEU A 95 -1.24 13.17 5.04
CA LEU A 95 0.01 12.39 5.04
C LEU A 95 1.27 13.25 4.87
N ASN A 96 1.12 14.50 4.39
CA ASN A 96 2.26 15.40 4.15
C ASN A 96 2.33 16.56 5.15
N THR A 97 1.31 16.76 5.96
CA THR A 97 1.24 17.88 6.93
C THR A 97 1.18 17.43 8.39
N LEU A 98 0.70 16.20 8.65
CA LEU A 98 0.63 15.67 10.01
C LEU A 98 1.95 14.99 10.38
N GLU A 99 2.56 15.45 11.46
CA GLU A 99 3.76 14.81 11.99
C GLU A 99 3.41 13.50 12.70
N SER A 100 4.19 12.44 12.42
CA SER A 100 4.04 11.15 13.08
C SER A 100 4.82 11.06 14.40
N ARG A 101 5.87 11.85 14.54
CA ARG A 101 6.78 11.92 15.70
C ARG A 101 7.34 13.31 15.86
N GLN A 102 7.91 13.60 17.05
CA GLN A 102 8.70 14.81 17.26
C GLN A 102 9.87 14.89 16.25
N GLY A 103 10.14 16.09 15.76
CA GLY A 103 11.17 16.33 14.75
C GLY A 103 10.67 16.33 13.31
N SER A 104 9.38 16.63 13.12
CA SER A 104 8.75 16.82 11.80
C SER A 104 8.78 15.60 10.88
N GLN A 105 8.79 14.39 11.46
CA GLN A 105 8.72 13.16 10.68
C GLN A 105 7.30 12.92 10.18
N VAL A 106 7.10 12.97 8.87
CA VAL A 106 5.80 12.60 8.24
C VAL A 106 5.57 11.10 8.22
N PRO A 107 4.29 10.63 8.21
CA PRO A 107 3.96 9.22 8.24
C PRO A 107 4.39 8.51 6.94
N PHE A 108 5.31 7.54 7.05
CA PHE A 108 5.72 6.72 5.91
C PHE A 108 4.57 5.81 5.48
N THR A 109 3.96 6.13 4.35
CA THR A 109 2.77 5.42 3.86
C THR A 109 2.96 4.96 2.43
N SER A 110 2.58 3.69 2.16
CA SER A 110 2.50 3.17 0.81
C SER A 110 1.11 2.59 0.52
N ILE A 111 0.65 2.74 -0.71
CA ILE A 111 -0.63 2.21 -1.16
C ILE A 111 -0.47 1.50 -2.50
N ASN A 112 -0.98 0.28 -2.59
CA ASN A 112 -1.07 -0.46 -3.84
C ASN A 112 -2.51 -0.40 -4.35
N LEU A 113 -2.68 -0.28 -5.68
CA LEU A 113 -3.98 -0.13 -6.33
C LEU A 113 -3.91 -0.47 -7.82
N GLY A 114 -5.05 -0.50 -8.50
CA GLY A 114 -5.14 -0.69 -9.96
C GLY A 114 -5.62 -2.07 -10.40
N ARG A 115 -5.90 -2.99 -9.46
CA ARG A 115 -6.34 -4.37 -9.76
C ARG A 115 -7.85 -4.57 -9.65
N ASP A 116 -8.53 -3.85 -8.75
CA ASP A 116 -9.97 -4.00 -8.59
C ASP A 116 -10.70 -3.49 -9.84
N THR A 117 -11.46 -4.41 -10.46
CA THR A 117 -12.26 -4.12 -11.66
C THR A 117 -13.72 -3.78 -11.33
N SER A 118 -14.10 -3.82 -10.05
CA SER A 118 -15.43 -3.39 -9.62
C SER A 118 -15.61 -1.88 -9.87
N PRO A 119 -16.82 -1.43 -10.15
CA PRO A 119 -17.09 0.00 -10.34
C PRO A 119 -16.59 0.85 -9.16
N GLU A 120 -16.72 0.36 -7.95
CA GLU A 120 -16.32 1.02 -6.71
C GLU A 120 -14.79 1.12 -6.58
N GLY A 121 -14.07 0.01 -6.77
CA GLY A 121 -12.60 0.00 -6.67
C GLY A 121 -11.94 0.83 -7.78
N ARG A 122 -12.54 0.85 -8.97
CA ARG A 122 -12.11 1.73 -10.08
C ARG A 122 -12.22 3.20 -9.71
N LEU A 123 -13.31 3.62 -9.02
CA LEU A 123 -13.45 4.99 -8.51
C LEU A 123 -12.36 5.34 -7.50
N VAL A 124 -12.04 4.44 -6.57
CA VAL A 124 -10.94 4.65 -5.60
C VAL A 124 -9.63 4.94 -6.34
N THR A 125 -9.26 4.08 -7.30
CA THR A 125 -8.04 4.28 -8.09
C THR A 125 -8.07 5.61 -8.86
N LYS A 126 -9.20 5.96 -9.47
CA LYS A 126 -9.39 7.23 -10.18
C LYS A 126 -9.20 8.44 -9.28
N TRP A 127 -9.83 8.47 -8.10
CA TRP A 127 -9.72 9.59 -7.17
C TRP A 127 -8.29 9.77 -6.65
N ILE A 128 -7.63 8.67 -6.28
CA ILE A 128 -6.24 8.70 -5.81
C ILE A 128 -5.29 9.20 -6.88
N MET A 129 -5.42 8.73 -8.13
CA MET A 129 -4.56 9.20 -9.23
C MET A 129 -4.84 10.66 -9.60
N ASN A 130 -6.08 11.11 -9.58
CA ASN A 130 -6.42 12.51 -9.83
C ASN A 130 -5.88 13.42 -8.72
N ALA A 131 -6.04 13.06 -7.45
CA ALA A 131 -5.48 13.81 -6.32
C ALA A 131 -3.95 13.89 -6.41
N SER A 132 -3.28 12.82 -6.85
CA SER A 132 -1.84 12.84 -7.14
C SER A 132 -1.49 13.85 -8.23
N ILE A 133 -2.23 13.85 -9.35
CA ILE A 133 -2.02 14.77 -10.48
C ILE A 133 -2.21 16.23 -10.05
N ASP A 134 -3.24 16.50 -9.25
CA ASP A 134 -3.56 17.85 -8.78
C ASP A 134 -2.48 18.36 -7.82
N GLY A 135 -1.91 17.50 -7.00
CA GLY A 135 -0.89 17.88 -6.04
C GLY A 135 -1.45 18.56 -4.78
N ILE A 136 -0.57 19.07 -3.91
CA ILE A 136 -0.91 19.60 -2.60
C ILE A 136 -0.82 21.12 -2.58
N GLY A 137 -1.84 21.73 -1.97
CA GLY A 137 -1.90 23.17 -1.69
C GLY A 137 -2.05 24.04 -2.95
N GLU A 138 -2.00 25.34 -2.75
CA GLU A 138 -2.18 26.36 -3.80
C GLU A 138 -1.15 26.25 -4.94
N HIS A 139 0.06 25.79 -4.61
CA HIS A 139 1.14 25.66 -5.60
C HIS A 139 1.20 24.28 -6.27
N HIS A 140 0.22 23.42 -6.04
CA HIS A 140 0.14 22.09 -6.64
C HIS A 140 1.45 21.28 -6.49
N LEU A 141 2.03 21.28 -5.29
CA LEU A 141 3.30 20.60 -5.03
C LEU A 141 3.16 19.08 -5.12
N THR A 142 4.23 18.42 -5.53
CA THR A 142 4.29 16.96 -5.53
C THR A 142 4.32 16.45 -4.09
N SER A 143 3.43 15.51 -3.75
CA SER A 143 3.39 14.88 -2.44
C SER A 143 4.60 13.97 -2.20
N ILE A 144 5.06 13.89 -0.96
CA ILE A 144 6.06 12.89 -0.55
C ILE A 144 5.36 11.56 -0.30
N PHE A 145 4.21 11.58 0.39
CA PHE A 145 3.37 10.43 0.70
C PHE A 145 1.93 10.63 0.23
N PRO A 146 1.19 9.54 -0.04
CA PRO A 146 1.64 8.14 -0.01
C PRO A 146 2.56 7.81 -1.19
N ILE A 147 3.46 6.84 -1.00
CA ILE A 147 4.11 6.16 -2.12
C ILE A 147 3.04 5.29 -2.77
N SER A 148 2.48 5.75 -3.88
CA SER A 148 1.51 4.97 -4.63
C SER A 148 2.19 3.99 -5.57
N ILE A 149 1.63 2.79 -5.66
CA ILE A 149 2.16 1.67 -6.43
C ILE A 149 1.01 1.13 -7.30
N PHE A 150 1.17 1.23 -8.61
CA PHE A 150 0.20 0.70 -9.56
C PHE A 150 0.54 -0.74 -9.91
N GLN A 151 -0.40 -1.65 -9.65
CA GLN A 151 -0.24 -3.07 -9.89
C GLN A 151 -0.60 -3.40 -11.35
N TYR A 152 0.41 -3.64 -12.18
CA TYR A 152 0.24 -4.07 -13.56
C TYR A 152 -0.09 -5.55 -13.63
N LYS A 153 -1.10 -5.91 -14.46
CA LYS A 153 -1.48 -7.31 -14.73
C LYS A 153 -2.09 -7.44 -16.11
N LYS A 154 -1.68 -8.51 -16.85
CA LYS A 154 -2.32 -8.90 -18.10
C LYS A 154 -3.76 -9.31 -17.87
N GLY A 155 -4.65 -8.92 -18.79
CA GLY A 155 -6.09 -9.17 -18.66
C GLY A 155 -6.82 -8.19 -17.74
N THR A 156 -6.11 -7.42 -16.92
CA THR A 156 -6.71 -6.40 -16.04
C THR A 156 -6.48 -4.99 -16.57
N ASN A 157 -5.23 -4.62 -16.87
CA ASN A 157 -4.89 -3.25 -17.25
C ASN A 157 -3.76 -3.13 -18.28
N ALA A 158 -3.31 -4.25 -18.88
CA ALA A 158 -2.12 -4.27 -19.73
C ALA A 158 -2.33 -3.60 -21.10
N LYS A 159 -3.44 -3.88 -21.78
CA LYS A 159 -3.69 -3.50 -23.19
C LYS A 159 -5.07 -2.85 -23.37
N PRO A 160 -5.30 -2.12 -24.47
CA PRO A 160 -6.62 -1.64 -24.82
C PRO A 160 -7.67 -2.77 -24.81
N GLY A 161 -8.81 -2.51 -24.19
CA GLY A 161 -9.88 -3.50 -23.99
C GLY A 161 -9.85 -4.22 -22.65
N ASP A 162 -8.74 -4.15 -21.88
CA ASP A 162 -8.72 -4.62 -20.51
C ASP A 162 -9.56 -3.69 -19.59
N PRO A 163 -10.24 -4.22 -18.56
CA PRO A 163 -11.19 -3.45 -17.72
C PRO A 163 -10.62 -2.16 -17.12
N ASN A 164 -9.36 -2.17 -16.68
CA ASN A 164 -8.68 -1.05 -16.03
C ASN A 164 -7.59 -0.41 -16.91
N TYR A 165 -7.67 -0.56 -18.23
CA TYR A 165 -6.69 0.05 -19.12
C TYR A 165 -6.68 1.58 -19.04
N ASP A 166 -7.85 2.20 -18.93
CA ASP A 166 -8.02 3.65 -18.73
C ASP A 166 -7.36 4.13 -17.44
N LEU A 167 -7.46 3.37 -16.36
CA LEU A 167 -6.78 3.66 -15.08
C LEU A 167 -5.27 3.57 -15.22
N LYS A 168 -4.76 2.63 -16.02
CA LYS A 168 -3.32 2.60 -16.34
C LYS A 168 -2.90 3.86 -17.08
N GLN A 169 -3.68 4.34 -18.05
CA GLN A 169 -3.37 5.60 -18.74
C GLN A 169 -3.35 6.79 -17.78
N LEU A 170 -4.30 6.82 -16.83
CA LEU A 170 -4.34 7.84 -15.78
C LEU A 170 -3.12 7.74 -14.86
N ALA A 171 -2.70 6.53 -14.48
CA ALA A 171 -1.50 6.29 -13.69
C ALA A 171 -0.21 6.75 -14.41
N LEU A 172 -0.09 6.48 -15.72
CA LEU A 172 1.01 7.00 -16.54
C LEU A 172 1.02 8.52 -16.60
N LYS A 173 -0.15 9.16 -16.73
CA LYS A 173 -0.29 10.62 -16.67
C LYS A 173 0.16 11.16 -15.30
N SER A 174 -0.23 10.51 -14.20
CA SER A 174 0.23 10.87 -12.86
C SER A 174 1.76 10.77 -12.76
N MET A 175 2.33 9.64 -13.17
CA MET A 175 3.76 9.37 -13.13
C MET A 175 4.56 10.42 -13.95
N SER A 176 4.10 10.78 -15.13
CA SER A 176 4.77 11.79 -15.97
C SER A 176 4.83 13.16 -15.33
N LYS A 177 3.86 13.50 -14.46
CA LYS A 177 3.74 14.80 -13.80
C LYS A 177 4.33 14.82 -12.38
N ARG A 178 4.27 13.67 -11.66
CA ARG A 178 4.50 13.59 -10.21
C ARG A 178 5.52 12.54 -9.77
N ILE A 179 6.15 11.80 -10.69
CA ILE A 179 7.06 10.66 -10.42
C ILE A 179 6.27 9.40 -9.98
N TYR A 180 5.18 9.53 -9.24
CA TYR A 180 4.31 8.45 -8.80
C TYR A 180 3.15 8.21 -9.76
N PRO A 181 2.63 6.95 -9.84
CA PRO A 181 2.95 5.80 -9.01
C PRO A 181 4.21 5.04 -9.45
N ASN A 182 4.80 4.29 -8.53
CA ASN A 182 5.69 3.18 -8.83
C ASN A 182 4.90 2.03 -9.46
N TRP A 183 5.59 1.06 -10.09
CA TRP A 183 4.93 -0.04 -10.78
C TRP A 183 5.31 -1.38 -10.17
N CYS A 184 4.31 -2.24 -9.97
CA CYS A 184 4.46 -3.61 -9.51
C CYS A 184 3.94 -4.55 -10.60
N ASN A 185 4.76 -5.50 -11.03
CA ASN A 185 4.39 -6.43 -12.10
C ASN A 185 3.84 -7.75 -11.53
N GLY A 186 2.51 -7.89 -11.49
CA GLY A 186 1.83 -9.10 -11.04
C GLY A 186 1.99 -10.31 -11.98
N ASP A 187 2.56 -10.11 -13.19
CA ASP A 187 2.90 -11.21 -14.11
C ASP A 187 4.32 -11.74 -13.90
N TRP A 188 5.04 -11.23 -12.92
CA TRP A 188 6.36 -11.76 -12.59
C TRP A 188 6.26 -13.22 -12.11
N SER A 189 7.09 -14.10 -12.66
CA SER A 189 7.03 -15.56 -12.43
C SER A 189 7.14 -15.98 -10.95
N GLN A 190 7.74 -15.14 -10.12
CA GLN A 190 7.87 -15.36 -8.66
C GLN A 190 6.85 -14.57 -7.84
N ALA A 191 5.86 -13.94 -8.46
CA ALA A 191 4.82 -13.21 -7.75
C ALA A 191 4.00 -14.12 -6.83
N HIS A 192 3.72 -15.36 -7.27
CA HIS A 192 2.97 -16.37 -6.51
C HIS A 192 1.67 -15.81 -5.94
N GLU A 193 0.81 -15.32 -6.82
CA GLU A 193 -0.51 -14.79 -6.44
C GLU A 193 -1.63 -15.75 -6.87
N ASP A 194 -2.71 -15.79 -6.10
CA ASP A 194 -3.98 -16.37 -6.50
C ASP A 194 -4.88 -15.26 -7.04
N GLU A 195 -5.33 -15.36 -8.29
CA GLU A 195 -6.15 -14.34 -8.94
C GLU A 195 -7.54 -14.18 -8.26
N ASN A 196 -7.98 -15.18 -7.50
CA ASN A 196 -9.25 -15.18 -6.79
C ASN A 196 -9.11 -14.66 -5.34
N ASP A 197 -7.89 -14.45 -4.86
CA ASP A 197 -7.62 -13.98 -3.51
C ASP A 197 -6.76 -12.71 -3.52
N PRO A 198 -7.40 -11.51 -3.43
CA PRO A 198 -6.67 -10.24 -3.41
C PRO A 198 -5.63 -10.13 -2.31
N ASP A 199 -5.78 -10.84 -1.19
CA ASP A 199 -4.82 -10.86 -0.09
C ASP A 199 -3.46 -11.46 -0.49
N THR A 200 -3.39 -12.18 -1.62
CA THR A 200 -2.17 -12.77 -2.17
C THR A 200 -1.52 -11.94 -3.28
N PHE A 201 -2.13 -10.87 -3.73
CA PHE A 201 -1.64 -10.08 -4.87
C PHE A 201 -0.22 -9.57 -4.61
N PHE A 202 0.60 -9.66 -5.65
CA PHE A 202 1.97 -9.19 -5.61
C PHE A 202 2.04 -7.69 -5.35
N SER A 203 2.59 -7.34 -4.19
CA SER A 203 2.64 -5.98 -3.71
C SER A 203 3.92 -5.71 -2.92
N THR A 204 4.29 -4.45 -2.81
CA THR A 204 5.41 -4.03 -1.98
C THR A 204 4.93 -3.16 -0.83
N MET A 205 5.63 -3.23 0.30
CA MET A 205 5.56 -2.23 1.36
C MET A 205 6.62 -1.16 1.12
N GLY A 206 6.21 0.10 1.08
CA GLY A 206 7.08 1.16 0.64
C GLY A 206 7.48 0.96 -0.82
N CYS A 207 8.66 1.44 -1.19
CA CYS A 207 9.11 1.42 -2.57
C CYS A 207 9.76 0.08 -2.99
N ARG A 208 10.18 -0.79 -2.05
CA ARG A 208 11.05 -1.95 -2.36
C ARG A 208 10.86 -3.18 -1.49
N THR A 209 10.19 -3.10 -0.34
CA THR A 209 10.08 -4.26 0.55
C THR A 209 9.11 -5.26 0.00
N LEU A 210 9.62 -6.39 -0.48
CA LEU A 210 8.81 -7.51 -0.92
C LEU A 210 8.27 -8.27 0.28
N VAL A 211 6.96 -8.49 0.33
CA VAL A 211 6.32 -9.39 1.27
C VAL A 211 6.33 -10.81 0.68
N GLY A 212 7.34 -11.59 1.05
CA GLY A 212 7.55 -12.95 0.55
C GLY A 212 6.70 -14.02 1.22
N TYR A 213 7.08 -15.29 1.05
CA TYR A 213 6.42 -16.45 1.65
C TYR A 213 6.54 -16.43 3.18
N ASP A 214 5.42 -16.60 3.88
CA ASP A 214 5.38 -16.72 5.34
C ASP A 214 5.44 -18.18 5.77
N ARG A 215 6.42 -18.51 6.62
CA ARG A 215 6.63 -19.87 7.15
C ARG A 215 5.77 -20.18 8.39
N HIS A 216 5.04 -19.19 8.90
CA HIS A 216 4.24 -19.29 10.12
C HIS A 216 2.74 -19.48 9.85
N GLY A 217 2.38 -19.92 8.64
CA GLY A 217 1.05 -20.37 8.29
C GLY A 217 0.24 -19.45 7.36
N LEU A 218 0.73 -18.26 6.99
CA LEU A 218 0.06 -17.38 6.02
C LEU A 218 0.46 -17.65 4.56
N GLY A 219 1.56 -18.40 4.32
CA GLY A 219 2.00 -18.68 2.96
C GLY A 219 2.25 -17.40 2.15
N TYR A 220 1.54 -17.24 1.03
CA TYR A 220 1.61 -16.05 0.17
C TYR A 220 0.60 -14.96 0.52
N ILE A 221 -0.19 -15.10 1.58
CA ILE A 221 -1.05 -14.03 2.06
C ILE A 221 -0.17 -12.85 2.51
N ARG A 222 -0.40 -11.69 1.92
CA ARG A 222 0.35 -10.46 2.18
C ARG A 222 -0.39 -9.51 3.12
N GLN A 223 -1.71 -9.66 3.21
CA GLN A 223 -2.55 -8.86 4.10
C GLN A 223 -2.21 -9.10 5.58
N GLY A 224 -2.14 -8.01 6.34
CA GLY A 224 -1.89 -8.05 7.79
C GLY A 224 -0.44 -8.36 8.18
N ARG A 225 0.50 -8.32 7.23
CA ARG A 225 1.94 -8.50 7.46
C ARG A 225 2.65 -7.16 7.62
N GLY A 226 3.90 -7.20 8.02
CA GLY A 226 4.71 -6.01 8.26
C GLY A 226 6.19 -6.23 7.92
N ASN A 227 7.00 -5.22 8.18
CA ASN A 227 8.46 -5.29 8.16
C ASN A 227 8.98 -4.91 9.55
N ASN A 228 9.65 -5.84 10.22
CA ASN A 228 10.15 -5.59 11.59
C ASN A 228 11.39 -4.71 11.56
N VAL A 229 12.39 -5.10 10.78
CA VAL A 229 13.69 -4.43 10.75
C VAL A 229 14.33 -4.57 9.37
N PRO A 230 14.80 -3.49 8.74
CA PRO A 230 15.71 -3.53 7.61
C PRO A 230 17.16 -3.29 8.04
N ASN A 231 18.11 -3.93 7.35
CA ASN A 231 19.51 -3.55 7.31
C ASN A 231 19.90 -3.26 5.86
N THR A 232 20.87 -2.36 5.64
CA THR A 232 21.31 -2.00 4.27
C THR A 232 22.82 -2.11 4.16
N ILE A 233 23.28 -2.80 3.11
CA ILE A 233 24.70 -2.91 2.76
C ILE A 233 25.05 -1.77 1.79
N ILE A 234 26.11 -1.04 2.10
CA ILE A 234 26.64 0.06 1.28
C ILE A 234 27.63 -0.54 0.28
N LEU A 235 27.15 -0.92 -0.90
CA LEU A 235 27.95 -1.56 -1.95
C LEU A 235 29.12 -0.72 -2.49
N PRO A 236 29.01 0.61 -2.64
CA PRO A 236 30.14 1.42 -3.07
C PRO A 236 31.39 1.25 -2.23
N LYS A 237 31.26 1.02 -0.92
CA LYS A 237 32.40 0.73 -0.05
C LYS A 237 33.16 -0.51 -0.54
N LEU A 238 32.44 -1.60 -0.82
CA LEU A 238 33.04 -2.83 -1.33
C LEU A 238 33.64 -2.61 -2.74
N GLY A 239 32.94 -1.85 -3.60
CA GLY A 239 33.46 -1.49 -4.91
C GLY A 239 34.79 -0.73 -4.85
N ILE A 240 34.93 0.21 -3.91
CA ILE A 240 36.17 0.96 -3.67
C ILE A 240 37.28 0.07 -3.11
N GLU A 241 36.96 -0.80 -2.14
CA GLU A 241 37.95 -1.67 -1.47
C GLU A 241 38.51 -2.74 -2.40
N TYR A 242 37.73 -3.28 -3.33
CA TYR A 242 38.11 -4.39 -4.22
C TYR A 242 38.28 -3.99 -5.69
N GLY A 243 37.93 -2.76 -6.07
CA GLY A 243 37.99 -2.24 -7.42
C GLY A 243 39.31 -1.56 -7.78
N ILE A 244 39.28 -0.88 -8.91
CA ILE A 244 40.42 -0.17 -9.50
C ILE A 244 40.38 1.36 -9.29
N CYS A 245 39.28 1.88 -8.77
CA CYS A 245 39.05 3.34 -8.74
C CYS A 245 40.06 4.13 -7.88
N LEU A 246 40.76 3.52 -6.94
CA LEU A 246 41.82 4.15 -6.16
C LEU A 246 43.20 4.07 -6.82
N GLY A 247 43.33 3.35 -7.93
CA GLY A 247 44.63 3.17 -8.62
C GLY A 247 45.60 2.24 -7.87
N GLU A 248 45.12 1.51 -6.86
CA GLU A 248 45.95 0.58 -6.08
C GLU A 248 46.05 -0.82 -6.74
N ARG A 249 45.20 -1.08 -7.72
CA ARG A 249 45.12 -2.33 -8.50
C ARG A 249 44.97 -2.05 -9.97
N ASP A 250 45.61 -2.87 -10.78
CA ASP A 250 45.46 -2.83 -12.26
C ASP A 250 44.17 -3.57 -12.71
N LYS A 251 43.65 -4.46 -11.87
CA LYS A 251 42.45 -5.24 -12.12
C LYS A 251 41.65 -5.44 -10.83
N ALA A 252 40.34 -5.38 -10.93
CA ALA A 252 39.46 -5.62 -9.79
C ALA A 252 39.63 -7.02 -9.21
N ASP A 253 39.66 -7.13 -7.88
CA ASP A 253 39.64 -8.38 -7.14
C ASP A 253 38.18 -8.83 -6.93
N LEU A 254 37.62 -9.48 -7.94
CA LEU A 254 36.21 -9.93 -7.91
C LEU A 254 35.98 -11.05 -6.90
N ASP A 255 36.99 -11.94 -6.68
CA ASP A 255 36.84 -13.05 -5.72
C ASP A 255 36.78 -12.49 -4.29
N GLY A 256 37.67 -11.55 -3.96
CA GLY A 256 37.64 -10.84 -2.66
C GLY A 256 36.36 -10.03 -2.48
N PHE A 257 35.86 -9.38 -3.54
CA PHE A 257 34.60 -8.65 -3.50
C PHE A 257 33.41 -9.57 -3.16
N TRP A 258 33.28 -10.72 -3.82
CA TRP A 258 32.17 -11.65 -3.56
C TRP A 258 32.27 -12.26 -2.17
N GLU A 259 33.46 -12.61 -1.68
CA GLU A 259 33.68 -13.08 -0.32
C GLU A 259 33.26 -12.01 0.71
N ALA A 260 33.68 -10.79 0.51
CA ALA A 260 33.33 -9.67 1.41
C ALA A 260 31.81 -9.39 1.40
N LEU A 261 31.16 -9.43 0.25
CA LEU A 261 29.70 -9.28 0.14
C LEU A 261 28.96 -10.40 0.85
N GLU A 262 29.40 -11.66 0.67
CA GLU A 262 28.79 -12.81 1.38
C GLU A 262 28.94 -12.68 2.89
N ASN A 263 30.10 -12.26 3.38
CA ASN A 263 30.33 -12.01 4.79
C ASN A 263 29.47 -10.87 5.34
N ALA A 264 29.27 -9.79 4.57
CA ALA A 264 28.38 -8.71 4.94
C ALA A 264 26.91 -9.15 5.00
N LEU A 265 26.46 -10.00 4.05
CA LEU A 265 25.12 -10.60 4.07
C LEU A 265 24.89 -11.48 5.30
N LYS A 266 25.84 -12.36 5.63
CA LYS A 266 25.78 -13.20 6.85
C LYS A 266 25.72 -12.36 8.13
N LEU A 267 26.49 -11.27 8.18
CA LEU A 267 26.46 -10.35 9.32
C LEU A 267 25.13 -9.63 9.44
N CYS A 268 24.55 -9.18 8.32
CA CYS A 268 23.21 -8.58 8.28
C CYS A 268 22.13 -9.57 8.74
N GLU A 269 22.16 -10.82 8.25
CA GLU A 269 21.24 -11.86 8.66
C GLU A 269 21.29 -12.09 10.17
N LYS A 270 22.49 -12.28 10.72
CA LYS A 270 22.68 -12.45 12.17
C LYS A 270 22.10 -11.27 12.96
N GLY A 271 22.42 -10.04 12.57
CA GLY A 271 21.93 -8.85 13.26
C GLY A 271 20.41 -8.68 13.16
N LEU A 272 19.80 -9.07 12.04
CA LEU A 272 18.33 -9.06 11.87
C LEU A 272 17.65 -10.09 12.77
N LEU A 273 18.19 -11.30 12.88
CA LEU A 273 17.66 -12.35 13.76
C LEU A 273 17.78 -11.95 15.23
N GLU A 274 18.91 -11.41 15.66
CA GLU A 274 19.08 -10.91 17.03
C GLU A 274 18.07 -9.79 17.37
N ARG A 275 17.85 -8.85 16.45
CA ARG A 275 16.83 -7.81 16.64
C ARG A 275 15.42 -8.37 16.68
N TYR A 276 15.10 -9.36 15.83
CA TYR A 276 13.80 -10.04 15.88
C TYR A 276 13.56 -10.70 17.23
N GLU A 277 14.58 -11.39 17.81
CA GLU A 277 14.49 -11.98 19.15
C GLU A 277 14.18 -10.93 20.23
N ILE A 278 14.78 -9.75 20.12
CA ILE A 278 14.49 -8.64 21.05
C ILE A 278 13.05 -8.14 20.88
N ILE A 279 12.61 -7.95 19.63
CA ILE A 279 11.28 -7.40 19.33
C ILE A 279 10.18 -8.35 19.75
N LYS A 280 10.26 -9.64 19.38
CA LYS A 280 9.20 -10.60 19.66
C LYS A 280 8.95 -10.81 21.15
N ASN A 281 9.98 -10.64 21.98
CA ASN A 281 9.92 -10.78 23.43
C ASN A 281 9.45 -9.50 24.16
N GLN A 282 9.13 -8.42 23.45
CA GLN A 282 8.57 -7.22 24.07
C GLN A 282 7.16 -7.48 24.61
N SER A 283 6.82 -6.81 25.72
CA SER A 283 5.48 -6.84 26.26
C SER A 283 4.49 -6.09 25.35
N PRO A 284 3.24 -6.55 25.17
CA PRO A 284 2.18 -5.79 24.52
C PRO A 284 1.92 -4.40 25.12
N LYS A 285 2.33 -4.20 26.39
CA LYS A 285 2.26 -2.91 27.09
C LYS A 285 3.19 -1.85 26.51
N ALA A 286 4.18 -2.24 25.70
CA ALA A 286 5.09 -1.30 25.02
C ALA A 286 4.35 -0.42 24.00
N ALA A 287 3.26 -0.93 23.38
CA ALA A 287 2.39 -0.18 22.48
C ALA A 287 0.92 -0.58 22.71
N PRO A 288 0.32 -0.17 23.86
CA PRO A 288 -0.96 -0.70 24.33
C PRO A 288 -2.10 -0.45 23.35
N PHE A 289 -2.15 0.73 22.71
CA PHE A 289 -3.21 1.01 21.72
C PHE A 289 -3.19 0.00 20.57
N MET A 290 -2.03 -0.39 20.08
CA MET A 290 -1.90 -1.28 18.94
C MET A 290 -2.26 -2.72 19.28
N TYR A 291 -1.81 -3.20 20.42
CA TYR A 291 -2.02 -4.60 20.83
C TYR A 291 -3.33 -4.81 21.56
N GLN A 292 -3.70 -3.93 22.49
CA GLN A 292 -4.95 -4.07 23.28
C GLN A 292 -6.22 -3.76 22.49
N ASN A 293 -6.16 -2.85 21.51
CA ASN A 293 -7.29 -2.58 20.62
C ASN A 293 -7.30 -3.45 19.35
N HIS A 294 -6.46 -4.49 19.31
CA HIS A 294 -6.43 -5.48 18.24
C HIS A 294 -6.30 -4.89 16.83
N THR A 295 -5.51 -3.82 16.70
CA THR A 295 -5.32 -3.12 15.42
C THR A 295 -4.35 -3.83 14.48
N MET A 296 -3.60 -4.82 14.98
CA MET A 296 -2.70 -5.67 14.19
C MET A 296 -3.22 -7.10 14.11
N LYS A 297 -2.99 -7.76 12.98
CA LYS A 297 -3.26 -9.20 12.84
C LYS A 297 -2.43 -9.98 13.89
N GLY A 298 -3.05 -10.94 14.57
CA GLY A 298 -2.40 -11.71 15.64
C GLY A 298 -2.27 -11.00 16.99
N SER A 299 -2.63 -9.72 17.11
CA SER A 299 -2.52 -8.99 18.39
C SER A 299 -3.47 -9.51 19.48
N ARG A 300 -4.58 -10.18 19.09
CA ARG A 300 -5.51 -10.83 20.05
C ARG A 300 -4.85 -11.95 20.85
N ASP A 301 -3.83 -12.59 20.28
CA ASP A 301 -3.11 -13.70 20.85
C ASP A 301 -1.82 -13.28 21.59
N CYS A 302 -1.59 -11.96 21.70
CA CYS A 302 -0.46 -11.37 22.40
C CYS A 302 -0.82 -11.18 23.89
N THR A 303 -0.48 -12.13 24.74
CA THR A 303 -0.69 -12.05 26.20
C THR A 303 0.53 -11.46 26.91
N ASP A 304 1.66 -12.14 26.83
CA ASP A 304 2.91 -11.79 27.52
C ASP A 304 3.92 -11.12 26.58
N THR A 305 3.96 -11.57 25.33
CA THR A 305 4.86 -11.06 24.29
C THR A 305 4.12 -10.68 23.04
N VAL A 306 4.77 -9.89 22.15
CA VAL A 306 4.19 -9.47 20.88
C VAL A 306 4.46 -10.47 19.74
N GLU A 307 5.02 -11.63 20.01
CA GLU A 307 5.46 -12.60 19.00
C GLU A 307 4.36 -12.93 17.99
N ASN A 308 3.14 -13.20 18.45
CA ASN A 308 2.03 -13.56 17.56
C ASN A 308 1.63 -12.44 16.57
N ALA A 309 1.93 -11.19 16.88
CA ALA A 309 1.70 -10.06 15.98
C ALA A 309 2.86 -9.81 15.00
N VAL A 310 4.10 -10.18 15.37
CA VAL A 310 5.30 -9.82 14.59
C VAL A 310 5.94 -11.01 13.85
N LYS A 311 5.57 -12.26 14.18
CA LYS A 311 6.13 -13.47 13.55
C LYS A 311 5.88 -13.58 12.04
N HIS A 312 4.82 -12.94 11.54
CA HIS A 312 4.47 -12.92 10.11
C HIS A 312 5.17 -11.80 9.34
N ASN A 313 5.94 -10.95 10.01
CA ASN A 313 6.60 -9.82 9.40
C ASN A 313 7.92 -10.24 8.74
N THR A 314 8.36 -9.45 7.76
CA THR A 314 9.63 -9.67 7.06
C THR A 314 10.81 -9.09 7.84
N LEU A 315 11.98 -9.64 7.56
CA LEU A 315 13.28 -9.06 7.88
C LEU A 315 13.96 -8.73 6.55
N GLY A 316 14.30 -7.46 6.32
CA GLY A 316 14.77 -6.99 5.02
C GLY A 316 16.27 -6.73 4.98
N ILE A 317 16.95 -7.20 3.93
CA ILE A 317 18.31 -6.75 3.58
C ILE A 317 18.20 -5.89 2.33
N GLY A 318 18.63 -4.63 2.43
CA GLY A 318 18.72 -3.69 1.32
C GLY A 318 20.14 -3.61 0.76
N LEU A 319 20.23 -3.28 -0.52
CA LEU A 319 21.50 -2.97 -1.20
C LEU A 319 21.42 -1.55 -1.74
N ILE A 320 22.40 -0.70 -1.44
CA ILE A 320 22.45 0.67 -1.95
C ILE A 320 23.72 0.90 -2.77
N GLY A 321 23.59 1.68 -3.85
CA GLY A 321 24.74 2.11 -4.64
C GLY A 321 25.28 1.03 -5.59
N VAL A 322 24.40 0.24 -6.22
CA VAL A 322 24.80 -0.81 -7.21
C VAL A 322 25.52 -0.21 -8.39
N ALA A 323 25.03 0.92 -8.94
CA ALA A 323 25.67 1.59 -10.09
C ALA A 323 27.06 2.12 -9.73
N GLU A 324 27.18 2.77 -8.58
CA GLU A 324 28.44 3.33 -8.09
C GLU A 324 29.46 2.22 -7.78
N MET A 325 28.99 1.09 -7.25
CA MET A 325 29.82 -0.10 -7.04
C MET A 325 30.36 -0.61 -8.38
N CYS A 326 29.51 -0.74 -9.39
CA CYS A 326 29.93 -1.22 -10.73
C CYS A 326 30.95 -0.28 -11.39
N VAL A 327 30.83 1.03 -11.15
CA VAL A 327 31.82 2.01 -11.65
C VAL A 327 33.14 1.92 -10.89
N ALA A 328 33.12 1.60 -9.60
CA ALA A 328 34.30 1.52 -8.77
C ALA A 328 35.11 0.21 -8.99
N LEU A 329 34.42 -0.89 -9.31
CA LEU A 329 35.03 -2.17 -9.67
C LEU A 329 35.70 -2.11 -11.04
#